data_28a66e9ee31be32f44c4b9d9797110e7
#
_entry.id   28a66e9ee31be32f44c4b9d9797110e7
#
_cell.length_a   1.000
_cell.length_b   1.000
_cell.length_c   1.000
_cell.angle_alpha   90.00
_cell.angle_beta   90.00
_cell.angle_gamma   90.00
#
_symmetry.space_group_name_H-M   'P 1'
#
loop_
_entity.id
_entity.type
_entity.pdbx_description
1 polymer ?
#
loop_
_entity_poly.entity_id
_entity_poly.type
_entity_poly.pdbx_seq_one_letter_code
_entity_poly.pdbx_strand_id
1 'polypeptide(L)'
;MNATLSLASILAEPARRRPDHLALIEGEHRITFADLWRQAREQAGALIARGVRPGDRVALLCPNTADFPRAYFAILAAGATVVPVHLLLTAPEMEYVLHDSGASLLICHPMVAVTGAEAASSAGIDVVAPEELVGEAISNFVSRSPLDTAVVFYTSGTTGTPKGAELSHLNMVMCATVNTFDANEIHRDDIALGALPLFHVFGQTVSMNSHWRVGGTLVLMPRFDAAAAVSLMAAERVNLFHGVPTMYLSLIEAAGSAPALPELKLCVSGGAALPVAVLEEFERTFHAPVLEGYGLSETSPTAAVNQPCFGTEAGTVGHAVWGVDVEIADPAITDRIELLPVGDVGEVVVRGHNVFSGYTGRPEATAAAVVDGWFRTGDLGTRDETGRVRIVDRIKEMILRGGFNVYPTEIEAALMRHPRIAQVAVIGVPDPHYGEEIVAVVVPEGAVTEEEVIDFAKQRVAKYKYPRRVEFVTELPLGPTHKVLKRALRQRFGGTV
;
A
#
# COMPACT_ATOMS: atom_id res chain seq x y z
N MET A 1 -15.37 -10.56 31.60
CA MET A 1 -15.82 -10.56 30.17
C MET A 1 -14.67 -9.98 29.34
N ASN A 2 -14.20 -10.70 28.35
CA ASN A 2 -13.15 -10.18 27.45
C ASN A 2 -13.85 -9.39 26.32
N ALA A 3 -13.29 -8.23 25.96
CA ALA A 3 -13.73 -7.47 24.80
C ALA A 3 -13.59 -8.33 23.53
N THR A 4 -14.55 -8.19 22.61
CA THR A 4 -14.50 -8.85 21.30
C THR A 4 -14.58 -7.81 20.19
N LEU A 5 -13.82 -8.05 19.13
CA LEU A 5 -13.84 -7.26 17.91
C LEU A 5 -13.46 -8.17 16.74
N SER A 6 -14.24 -8.16 15.67
CA SER A 6 -13.87 -8.88 14.45
C SER A 6 -13.86 -7.92 13.27
N LEU A 7 -12.85 -8.04 12.43
CA LEU A 7 -12.76 -7.30 11.16
C LEU A 7 -13.90 -7.67 10.21
N ALA A 8 -14.52 -8.87 10.36
CA ALA A 8 -15.72 -9.25 9.62
C ALA A 8 -16.91 -8.26 9.81
N SER A 9 -16.91 -7.51 10.94
CA SER A 9 -17.92 -6.49 11.21
C SER A 9 -17.95 -5.36 10.17
N ILE A 10 -16.85 -5.12 9.47
CA ILE A 10 -16.74 -4.10 8.39
C ILE A 10 -17.75 -4.39 7.27
N LEU A 11 -18.00 -5.65 6.96
CA LEU A 11 -19.04 -6.03 5.98
C LEU A 11 -20.38 -6.37 6.65
N ALA A 12 -20.37 -7.04 7.81
CA ALA A 12 -21.57 -7.48 8.48
C ALA A 12 -22.48 -6.31 8.94
N GLU A 13 -21.90 -5.20 9.40
CA GLU A 13 -22.68 -4.05 9.86
C GLU A 13 -23.40 -3.29 8.74
N PRO A 14 -22.76 -2.94 7.61
CA PRO A 14 -23.47 -2.41 6.45
C PRO A 14 -24.55 -3.36 5.90
N ALA A 15 -24.26 -4.67 5.85
CA ALA A 15 -25.25 -5.66 5.43
C ALA A 15 -26.51 -5.67 6.31
N ARG A 16 -26.36 -5.36 7.60
CA ARG A 16 -27.48 -5.20 8.53
C ARG A 16 -28.19 -3.84 8.40
N ARG A 17 -27.42 -2.74 8.20
CA ARG A 17 -27.94 -1.36 8.24
C ARG A 17 -28.44 -0.86 6.89
N ARG A 18 -27.85 -1.34 5.80
CA ARG A 18 -28.11 -0.93 4.41
C ARG A 18 -28.12 -2.15 3.48
N PRO A 19 -28.95 -3.17 3.74
CA PRO A 19 -28.91 -4.47 3.05
C PRO A 19 -28.99 -4.34 1.52
N ASP A 20 -29.82 -3.46 1.01
CA ASP A 20 -30.10 -3.29 -0.41
C ASP A 20 -29.17 -2.30 -1.11
N HIS A 21 -28.26 -1.65 -0.36
CA HIS A 21 -27.28 -0.74 -0.96
C HIS A 21 -26.15 -1.53 -1.65
N LEU A 22 -25.65 -1.00 -2.76
CA LEU A 22 -24.56 -1.63 -3.49
C LEU A 22 -23.27 -1.58 -2.67
N ALA A 23 -22.74 -2.75 -2.35
CA ALA A 23 -21.40 -2.90 -1.78
C ALA A 23 -20.35 -2.85 -2.86
N LEU A 24 -20.66 -3.45 -4.04
CA LEU A 24 -19.67 -3.78 -5.04
C LEU A 24 -20.26 -3.70 -6.45
N ILE A 25 -19.45 -3.14 -7.37
CA ILE A 25 -19.70 -3.13 -8.80
C ILE A 25 -18.50 -3.76 -9.50
N GLU A 26 -18.75 -4.79 -10.34
CA GLU A 26 -17.72 -5.44 -11.17
C GLU A 26 -18.31 -5.66 -12.58
N GLY A 27 -17.87 -4.88 -13.56
CA GLY A 27 -18.48 -4.89 -14.90
C GLY A 27 -19.98 -4.64 -14.81
N GLU A 28 -20.78 -5.58 -15.31
CA GLU A 28 -22.25 -5.53 -15.25
C GLU A 28 -22.83 -6.05 -13.91
N HIS A 29 -21.99 -6.66 -13.07
CA HIS A 29 -22.46 -7.24 -11.82
C HIS A 29 -22.62 -6.15 -10.74
N ARG A 30 -23.79 -6.17 -10.10
CA ARG A 30 -24.17 -5.27 -9.02
C ARG A 30 -24.49 -6.11 -7.78
N ILE A 31 -23.65 -6.03 -6.75
CA ILE A 31 -23.76 -6.87 -5.55
C ILE A 31 -24.12 -5.98 -4.36
N THR A 32 -25.24 -6.29 -3.70
CA THR A 32 -25.67 -5.57 -2.48
C THR A 32 -24.85 -6.02 -1.26
N PHE A 33 -24.90 -5.22 -0.19
CA PHE A 33 -24.29 -5.62 1.09
C PHE A 33 -24.89 -6.91 1.63
N ALA A 34 -26.23 -7.08 1.53
CA ALA A 34 -26.91 -8.31 1.96
C ALA A 34 -26.42 -9.54 1.19
N ASP A 35 -26.31 -9.43 -0.14
CA ASP A 35 -25.88 -10.54 -0.98
C ASP A 35 -24.41 -10.89 -0.74
N LEU A 36 -23.53 -9.88 -0.69
CA LEU A 36 -22.12 -10.12 -0.45
C LEU A 36 -21.86 -10.78 0.92
N TRP A 37 -22.56 -10.30 1.95
CA TRP A 37 -22.46 -10.89 3.29
C TRP A 37 -23.06 -12.30 3.37
N ARG A 38 -24.19 -12.56 2.70
CA ARG A 38 -24.75 -13.91 2.59
C ARG A 38 -23.77 -14.88 1.95
N GLN A 39 -23.19 -14.50 0.80
CA GLN A 39 -22.18 -15.30 0.08
C GLN A 39 -20.94 -15.56 0.93
N ALA A 40 -20.44 -14.54 1.64
CA ALA A 40 -19.30 -14.69 2.55
C ALA A 40 -19.61 -15.69 3.69
N ARG A 41 -20.84 -15.68 4.25
CA ARG A 41 -21.25 -16.65 5.29
C ARG A 41 -21.42 -18.07 4.75
N GLU A 42 -21.86 -18.24 3.51
CA GLU A 42 -21.93 -19.54 2.83
C GLU A 42 -20.53 -20.12 2.64
N GLN A 43 -19.58 -19.31 2.14
CA GLN A 43 -18.19 -19.73 2.02
C GLN A 43 -17.53 -19.98 3.39
N ALA A 44 -17.85 -19.20 4.42
CA ALA A 44 -17.37 -19.44 5.79
C ALA A 44 -17.84 -20.81 6.31
N GLY A 45 -19.10 -21.17 6.06
CA GLY A 45 -19.64 -22.50 6.40
C GLY A 45 -18.88 -23.62 5.67
N ALA A 46 -18.57 -23.41 4.39
CA ALA A 46 -17.76 -24.36 3.61
C ALA A 46 -16.33 -24.51 4.17
N LEU A 47 -15.69 -23.40 4.59
CA LEU A 47 -14.36 -23.42 5.23
C LEU A 47 -14.39 -24.20 6.56
N ILE A 48 -15.38 -23.94 7.41
CA ILE A 48 -15.56 -24.66 8.68
C ILE A 48 -15.81 -26.15 8.45
N ALA A 49 -16.63 -26.51 7.44
CA ALA A 49 -16.87 -27.91 7.06
C ALA A 49 -15.59 -28.62 6.55
N ARG A 50 -14.65 -27.89 5.96
CA ARG A 50 -13.31 -28.38 5.59
C ARG A 50 -12.32 -28.44 6.76
N GLY A 51 -12.76 -28.10 7.98
CA GLY A 51 -11.95 -28.18 9.19
C GLY A 51 -11.19 -26.92 9.57
N VAL A 52 -11.41 -25.79 8.86
CA VAL A 52 -10.83 -24.49 9.24
C VAL A 52 -11.40 -24.05 10.60
N ARG A 53 -10.52 -23.71 11.52
CA ARG A 53 -10.83 -23.31 12.90
C ARG A 53 -10.46 -21.86 13.17
N PRO A 54 -11.04 -21.24 14.19
CA PRO A 54 -10.62 -19.92 14.62
C PRO A 54 -9.13 -19.85 14.93
N GLY A 55 -8.43 -18.90 14.29
CA GLY A 55 -6.97 -18.72 14.40
C GLY A 55 -6.14 -19.44 13.34
N ASP A 56 -6.73 -20.40 12.60
CA ASP A 56 -6.04 -20.99 11.45
C ASP A 56 -5.75 -19.92 10.41
N ARG A 57 -4.69 -20.11 9.62
CA ARG A 57 -4.30 -19.19 8.54
C ARG A 57 -4.74 -19.77 7.21
N VAL A 58 -5.48 -18.95 6.45
CA VAL A 58 -5.97 -19.29 5.12
C VAL A 58 -5.37 -18.31 4.12
N ALA A 59 -4.62 -18.81 3.16
CA ALA A 59 -4.03 -18.01 2.11
C ALA A 59 -5.08 -17.65 1.04
N LEU A 60 -5.01 -16.43 0.52
CA LEU A 60 -5.93 -15.93 -0.51
C LEU A 60 -5.14 -15.37 -1.69
N LEU A 61 -5.14 -16.11 -2.80
CA LEU A 61 -4.55 -15.72 -4.07
C LEU A 61 -5.65 -15.36 -5.06
N CYS A 62 -6.03 -14.11 -5.11
CA CYS A 62 -7.18 -13.62 -5.87
C CYS A 62 -6.95 -12.20 -6.40
N PRO A 63 -7.30 -11.90 -7.68
CA PRO A 63 -7.26 -10.54 -8.22
C PRO A 63 -8.40 -9.66 -7.65
N ASN A 64 -8.45 -8.39 -8.10
CA ASN A 64 -9.51 -7.44 -7.73
C ASN A 64 -10.85 -7.79 -8.40
N THR A 65 -11.40 -8.96 -8.10
CA THR A 65 -12.74 -9.43 -8.50
C THR A 65 -13.62 -9.53 -7.28
N ALA A 66 -14.92 -9.74 -7.46
CA ALA A 66 -15.87 -9.95 -6.36
C ALA A 66 -15.53 -11.16 -5.47
N ASP A 67 -14.74 -12.10 -6.00
CA ASP A 67 -14.28 -13.25 -5.24
C ASP A 67 -13.29 -12.89 -4.14
N PHE A 68 -12.47 -11.84 -4.34
CA PHE A 68 -11.54 -11.41 -3.29
C PHE A 68 -12.27 -11.02 -2.00
N PRO A 69 -13.15 -10.00 -2.00
CA PRO A 69 -13.84 -9.62 -0.77
C PRO A 69 -14.75 -10.72 -0.23
N ARG A 70 -15.37 -11.53 -1.10
CA ARG A 70 -16.19 -12.67 -0.68
C ARG A 70 -15.39 -13.67 0.14
N ALA A 71 -14.25 -14.12 -0.39
CA ALA A 71 -13.36 -15.07 0.30
C ALA A 71 -12.67 -14.43 1.53
N TYR A 72 -12.24 -13.18 1.43
CA TYR A 72 -11.63 -12.43 2.53
C TYR A 72 -12.55 -12.37 3.75
N PHE A 73 -13.81 -11.98 3.56
CA PHE A 73 -14.78 -11.91 4.65
C PHE A 73 -15.29 -13.29 5.07
N ALA A 74 -15.24 -14.30 4.20
CA ALA A 74 -15.53 -15.69 4.58
C ALA A 74 -14.49 -16.23 5.56
N ILE A 75 -13.20 -16.02 5.29
CA ILE A 75 -12.11 -16.40 6.19
C ILE A 75 -12.27 -15.73 7.56
N LEU A 76 -12.50 -14.40 7.55
CA LEU A 76 -12.71 -13.62 8.77
C LEU A 76 -13.97 -14.04 9.53
N ALA A 77 -15.05 -14.38 8.81
CA ALA A 77 -16.31 -14.84 9.41
C ALA A 77 -16.15 -16.22 10.05
N ALA A 78 -15.33 -17.10 9.49
CA ALA A 78 -14.94 -18.38 10.11
C ALA A 78 -14.03 -18.19 11.33
N GLY A 79 -13.58 -16.98 11.63
CA GLY A 79 -12.66 -16.66 12.72
C GLY A 79 -11.18 -16.95 12.38
N ALA A 80 -10.89 -17.26 11.14
CA ALA A 80 -9.54 -17.53 10.66
C ALA A 80 -8.79 -16.22 10.29
N THR A 81 -7.49 -16.32 10.11
CA THR A 81 -6.58 -15.24 9.70
C THR A 81 -6.36 -15.28 8.19
N VAL A 82 -6.49 -14.15 7.52
CA VAL A 82 -6.23 -14.04 6.08
C VAL A 82 -4.74 -13.86 5.83
N VAL A 83 -4.19 -14.62 4.87
CA VAL A 83 -2.85 -14.39 4.32
C VAL A 83 -3.00 -14.00 2.84
N PRO A 84 -3.11 -12.72 2.51
CA PRO A 84 -3.19 -12.28 1.12
C PRO A 84 -1.88 -12.61 0.40
N VAL A 85 -1.98 -13.32 -0.73
CA VAL A 85 -0.84 -13.71 -1.55
C VAL A 85 -0.75 -12.80 -2.77
N HIS A 86 0.45 -12.31 -3.04
CA HIS A 86 0.69 -11.41 -4.15
C HIS A 86 0.64 -12.12 -5.50
N LEU A 87 -0.15 -11.61 -6.45
CA LEU A 87 -0.42 -12.25 -7.76
C LEU A 87 0.81 -12.43 -8.67
N LEU A 88 1.84 -11.60 -8.49
CA LEU A 88 3.03 -11.62 -9.35
C LEU A 88 4.21 -12.40 -8.74
N LEU A 89 4.01 -13.08 -7.61
CA LEU A 89 5.01 -13.99 -7.08
C LEU A 89 5.13 -15.22 -8.00
N THR A 90 6.34 -15.72 -8.11
CA THR A 90 6.60 -17.03 -8.73
C THR A 90 6.14 -18.15 -7.80
N ALA A 91 5.95 -19.37 -8.31
CA ALA A 91 5.52 -20.50 -7.49
C ALA A 91 6.47 -20.76 -6.29
N PRO A 92 7.82 -20.72 -6.42
CA PRO A 92 8.70 -20.83 -5.25
C PRO A 92 8.56 -19.71 -4.22
N GLU A 93 8.31 -18.47 -4.65
CA GLU A 93 8.07 -17.36 -3.72
C GLU A 93 6.72 -17.51 -3.00
N MET A 94 5.68 -18.00 -3.69
CA MET A 94 4.39 -18.32 -3.08
C MET A 94 4.52 -19.50 -2.10
N GLU A 95 5.22 -20.57 -2.47
CA GLU A 95 5.53 -21.70 -1.58
C GLU A 95 6.15 -21.21 -0.27
N TYR A 96 7.15 -20.31 -0.36
CA TYR A 96 7.75 -19.70 0.82
C TYR A 96 6.71 -19.01 1.69
N VAL A 97 5.82 -18.18 1.12
CA VAL A 97 4.76 -17.46 1.85
C VAL A 97 3.80 -18.45 2.53
N LEU A 98 3.38 -19.49 1.81
CA LEU A 98 2.46 -20.51 2.33
C LEU A 98 3.07 -21.27 3.50
N HIS A 99 4.33 -21.67 3.38
CA HIS A 99 5.05 -22.40 4.41
C HIS A 99 5.36 -21.53 5.62
N ASP A 100 5.97 -20.34 5.41
CA ASP A 100 6.39 -19.42 6.50
C ASP A 100 5.17 -18.89 7.29
N SER A 101 4.04 -18.66 6.60
CA SER A 101 2.79 -18.27 7.26
C SER A 101 2.12 -19.41 8.04
N GLY A 102 2.44 -20.66 7.76
CA GLY A 102 1.73 -21.82 8.28
C GLY A 102 0.28 -21.88 7.78
N ALA A 103 0.02 -21.44 6.54
CA ALA A 103 -1.30 -21.53 5.93
C ALA A 103 -1.74 -22.99 5.81
N SER A 104 -2.97 -23.30 6.21
CA SER A 104 -3.56 -24.64 6.15
C SER A 104 -4.35 -24.91 4.88
N LEU A 105 -4.68 -23.86 4.14
CA LEU A 105 -5.47 -23.91 2.91
C LEU A 105 -5.11 -22.71 2.02
N LEU A 106 -5.09 -22.91 0.70
CA LEU A 106 -5.02 -21.82 -0.28
C LEU A 106 -6.37 -21.69 -1.00
N ILE A 107 -7.01 -20.53 -0.90
CA ILE A 107 -8.11 -20.14 -1.81
C ILE A 107 -7.46 -19.48 -3.01
N CYS A 108 -7.61 -20.10 -4.19
CA CYS A 108 -6.93 -19.70 -5.42
C CYS A 108 -7.93 -19.42 -6.54
N HIS A 109 -7.93 -18.18 -7.04
CA HIS A 109 -8.80 -17.79 -8.15
C HIS A 109 -8.36 -18.46 -9.46
N PRO A 110 -9.28 -18.90 -10.34
CA PRO A 110 -8.97 -19.61 -11.59
C PRO A 110 -7.97 -18.90 -12.51
N MET A 111 -7.96 -17.57 -12.54
CA MET A 111 -7.03 -16.79 -13.36
C MET A 111 -5.54 -17.03 -13.01
N VAL A 112 -5.24 -17.53 -11.83
CA VAL A 112 -3.88 -17.77 -11.32
C VAL A 112 -3.70 -19.21 -10.82
N ALA A 113 -4.61 -20.10 -11.20
CA ALA A 113 -4.69 -21.47 -10.71
C ALA A 113 -3.42 -22.30 -10.97
N VAL A 114 -2.75 -22.09 -12.11
CA VAL A 114 -1.54 -22.88 -12.46
C VAL A 114 -0.43 -22.62 -11.44
N THR A 115 -0.07 -21.36 -11.23
CA THR A 115 1.00 -20.99 -10.29
C THR A 115 0.60 -21.27 -8.84
N GLY A 116 -0.69 -21.04 -8.49
CA GLY A 116 -1.22 -21.31 -7.15
C GLY A 116 -1.22 -22.80 -6.82
N ALA A 117 -1.63 -23.68 -7.75
CA ALA A 117 -1.62 -25.12 -7.54
C ALA A 117 -0.20 -25.69 -7.43
N GLU A 118 0.75 -25.19 -8.23
CA GLU A 118 2.16 -25.57 -8.12
C GLU A 118 2.71 -25.21 -6.73
N ALA A 119 2.50 -23.98 -6.29
CA ALA A 119 2.97 -23.50 -4.99
C ALA A 119 2.32 -24.27 -3.82
N ALA A 120 1.01 -24.52 -3.87
CA ALA A 120 0.28 -25.28 -2.84
C ALA A 120 0.75 -26.74 -2.77
N SER A 121 0.99 -27.38 -3.93
CA SER A 121 1.53 -28.75 -4.01
C SER A 121 2.90 -28.84 -3.36
N SER A 122 3.80 -27.88 -3.67
CA SER A 122 5.14 -27.82 -3.07
C SER A 122 5.10 -27.55 -1.57
N ALA A 123 4.17 -26.71 -1.11
CA ALA A 123 3.95 -26.42 0.31
C ALA A 123 3.21 -27.54 1.06
N GLY A 124 2.65 -28.52 0.37
CA GLY A 124 1.90 -29.65 0.96
C GLY A 124 0.57 -29.23 1.57
N ILE A 125 -0.10 -28.22 1.02
CA ILE A 125 -1.42 -27.75 1.48
C ILE A 125 -2.48 -27.92 0.40
N ASP A 126 -3.74 -28.03 0.83
CA ASP A 126 -4.87 -28.09 -0.08
C ASP A 126 -5.12 -26.75 -0.78
N VAL A 127 -5.66 -26.83 -2.01
CA VAL A 127 -6.11 -25.69 -2.78
C VAL A 127 -7.58 -25.83 -3.14
N VAL A 128 -8.31 -24.70 -3.11
CA VAL A 128 -9.73 -24.64 -3.45
C VAL A 128 -10.01 -23.37 -4.25
N ALA A 129 -10.86 -23.46 -5.28
CA ALA A 129 -11.32 -22.28 -5.99
C ALA A 129 -12.45 -21.58 -5.21
N PRO A 130 -12.59 -20.23 -5.32
CA PRO A 130 -13.65 -19.51 -4.61
C PRO A 130 -15.07 -20.05 -4.88
N GLU A 131 -15.36 -20.48 -6.12
CA GLU A 131 -16.64 -21.05 -6.53
C GLU A 131 -16.92 -22.45 -5.95
N GLU A 132 -15.89 -23.16 -5.51
CA GLU A 132 -16.02 -24.49 -4.88
C GLU A 132 -16.34 -24.38 -3.38
N LEU A 133 -16.25 -23.18 -2.81
CA LEU A 133 -16.61 -22.92 -1.42
C LEU A 133 -18.13 -22.75 -1.28
N VAL A 134 -18.85 -23.86 -1.45
CA VAL A 134 -20.30 -23.95 -1.31
C VAL A 134 -20.63 -24.65 -0.02
N GLY A 135 -21.38 -24.00 0.86
CA GLY A 135 -21.77 -24.55 2.16
C GLY A 135 -23.02 -23.88 2.73
N GLU A 136 -23.48 -24.39 3.85
CA GLU A 136 -24.58 -23.77 4.59
C GLU A 136 -24.07 -22.48 5.26
N ALA A 137 -24.82 -21.39 5.11
CA ALA A 137 -24.44 -20.10 5.67
C ALA A 137 -24.42 -20.14 7.19
N ILE A 138 -23.29 -19.76 7.79
CA ILE A 138 -23.24 -19.58 9.25
C ILE A 138 -24.16 -18.42 9.68
N SER A 139 -24.70 -18.49 10.89
CA SER A 139 -25.65 -17.50 11.38
C SER A 139 -25.02 -16.11 11.56
N ASN A 140 -23.76 -16.07 12.02
CA ASN A 140 -22.97 -14.85 12.23
C ASN A 140 -21.49 -15.19 12.19
N PHE A 141 -20.61 -14.18 12.16
CA PHE A 141 -19.17 -14.40 12.24
C PHE A 141 -18.74 -14.89 13.66
N VAL A 142 -17.64 -15.62 13.70
CA VAL A 142 -17.01 -16.07 14.94
C VAL A 142 -16.39 -14.88 15.69
N SER A 143 -16.69 -14.77 16.97
CA SER A 143 -16.10 -13.74 17.85
C SER A 143 -14.59 -13.93 18.01
N ARG A 144 -13.85 -12.82 17.95
CA ARG A 144 -12.39 -12.80 18.14
C ARG A 144 -12.02 -11.80 19.24
N SER A 145 -10.83 -11.99 19.84
CA SER A 145 -10.21 -10.94 20.64
C SER A 145 -9.73 -9.80 19.73
N PRO A 146 -9.83 -8.54 20.18
CA PRO A 146 -9.32 -7.42 19.39
C PRO A 146 -7.84 -7.55 18.98
N LEU A 147 -7.06 -8.22 19.80
CA LEU A 147 -5.62 -8.42 19.61
C LEU A 147 -5.26 -9.70 18.85
N ASP A 148 -6.25 -10.55 18.52
CA ASP A 148 -6.01 -11.69 17.64
C ASP A 148 -5.62 -11.21 16.25
N THR A 149 -4.70 -11.94 15.59
CA THR A 149 -4.28 -11.64 14.22
C THR A 149 -5.44 -11.83 13.24
N ALA A 150 -5.76 -10.80 12.48
CA ALA A 150 -6.79 -10.81 11.44
C ALA A 150 -6.18 -11.05 10.05
N VAL A 151 -5.04 -10.42 9.77
CA VAL A 151 -4.37 -10.48 8.47
C VAL A 151 -2.86 -10.55 8.66
N VAL A 152 -2.17 -11.33 7.81
CA VAL A 152 -0.70 -11.36 7.75
C VAL A 152 -0.26 -10.88 6.36
N PHE A 153 0.37 -9.71 6.28
CA PHE A 153 0.92 -9.19 5.03
C PHE A 153 2.40 -9.49 4.91
N TYR A 154 2.80 -10.09 3.79
CA TYR A 154 4.22 -10.32 3.50
C TYR A 154 4.85 -9.08 2.87
N THR A 155 5.91 -8.59 3.53
CA THR A 155 6.67 -7.42 3.08
C THR A 155 8.06 -7.84 2.63
N SER A 156 8.57 -7.23 1.56
CA SER A 156 9.96 -7.41 1.13
C SER A 156 10.88 -6.70 2.13
N GLY A 157 11.29 -7.41 3.17
CA GLY A 157 12.21 -6.88 4.19
C GLY A 157 13.54 -6.40 3.60
N THR A 158 14.27 -5.61 4.39
CA THR A 158 15.61 -5.10 4.05
C THR A 158 16.65 -6.20 3.82
N THR A 159 16.42 -7.39 4.35
CA THR A 159 17.30 -8.57 4.28
C THR A 159 17.07 -9.48 3.07
N GLY A 160 16.12 -9.16 2.22
CA GLY A 160 15.82 -9.92 0.99
C GLY A 160 14.80 -11.05 1.16
N THR A 161 14.60 -11.60 2.34
CA THR A 161 13.56 -12.61 2.61
C THR A 161 12.29 -11.92 3.11
N PRO A 162 11.12 -12.15 2.48
CA PRO A 162 9.87 -11.56 2.92
C PRO A 162 9.52 -11.96 4.36
N LYS A 163 8.92 -11.04 5.11
CA LYS A 163 8.46 -11.26 6.48
C LYS A 163 6.95 -11.03 6.57
N GLY A 164 6.25 -11.89 7.28
CA GLY A 164 4.81 -11.77 7.52
C GLY A 164 4.54 -10.80 8.69
N ALA A 165 4.03 -9.61 8.40
CA ALA A 165 3.59 -8.65 9.42
C ALA A 165 2.18 -9.02 9.90
N GLU A 166 2.04 -9.29 11.20
CA GLU A 166 0.77 -9.69 11.83
C GLU A 166 -0.05 -8.47 12.25
N LEU A 167 -1.18 -8.26 11.60
CA LEU A 167 -2.12 -7.18 11.91
C LEU A 167 -3.33 -7.74 12.65
N SER A 168 -3.62 -7.18 13.83
CA SER A 168 -4.75 -7.59 14.65
C SER A 168 -6.08 -7.05 14.10
N HIS A 169 -7.18 -7.62 14.59
CA HIS A 169 -8.53 -7.07 14.32
C HIS A 169 -8.62 -5.60 14.74
N LEU A 170 -8.00 -5.23 15.87
CA LEU A 170 -7.95 -3.85 16.36
C LEU A 170 -7.24 -2.94 15.36
N ASN A 171 -6.01 -3.33 14.94
CA ASN A 171 -5.23 -2.54 13.97
C ASN A 171 -6.05 -2.23 12.72
N MET A 172 -6.64 -3.26 12.11
CA MET A 172 -7.34 -3.14 10.84
C MET A 172 -8.66 -2.36 10.95
N VAL A 173 -9.47 -2.62 12.00
CA VAL A 173 -10.74 -1.92 12.21
C VAL A 173 -10.52 -0.46 12.58
N MET A 174 -9.55 -0.17 13.46
CA MET A 174 -9.24 1.21 13.84
C MET A 174 -8.66 2.00 12.69
N CYS A 175 -7.71 1.43 11.95
CA CYS A 175 -7.13 2.09 10.79
C CYS A 175 -8.21 2.39 9.72
N ALA A 176 -9.10 1.43 9.41
CA ALA A 176 -10.23 1.67 8.52
C ALA A 176 -11.15 2.78 9.06
N THR A 177 -11.45 2.79 10.37
CA THR A 177 -12.31 3.80 11.00
C THR A 177 -11.71 5.19 10.92
N VAL A 178 -10.44 5.33 11.26
CA VAL A 178 -9.72 6.61 11.22
C VAL A 178 -9.60 7.14 9.78
N ASN A 179 -9.26 6.28 8.82
CA ASN A 179 -9.24 6.66 7.41
C ASN A 179 -10.62 7.14 6.94
N THR A 180 -11.69 6.51 7.41
CA THR A 180 -13.05 6.86 7.01
C THR A 180 -13.47 8.23 7.54
N PHE A 181 -13.32 8.46 8.84
CA PHE A 181 -13.97 9.60 9.52
C PHE A 181 -13.04 10.79 9.69
N ASP A 182 -11.76 10.55 9.95
CA ASP A 182 -10.82 11.63 10.33
C ASP A 182 -9.93 12.04 9.15
N ALA A 183 -9.41 11.06 8.37
CA ALA A 183 -8.44 11.33 7.33
C ALA A 183 -9.08 11.75 5.99
N ASN A 184 -10.10 11.02 5.53
CA ASN A 184 -10.65 11.17 4.17
C ASN A 184 -12.11 11.63 4.16
N GLU A 185 -12.75 11.77 5.30
CA GLU A 185 -14.16 12.20 5.42
C GLU A 185 -15.10 11.45 4.46
N ILE A 186 -15.01 10.11 4.47
CA ILE A 186 -15.78 9.24 3.57
C ILE A 186 -17.23 9.18 4.04
N HIS A 187 -18.15 9.40 3.13
CA HIS A 187 -19.58 9.30 3.37
C HIS A 187 -20.15 7.99 2.80
N ARG A 188 -21.28 7.56 3.37
CA ARG A 188 -21.94 6.31 3.01
C ARG A 188 -22.47 6.24 1.57
N ASP A 189 -22.53 7.36 0.87
CA ASP A 189 -22.99 7.45 -0.52
C ASP A 189 -21.82 7.72 -1.48
N ASP A 190 -20.57 7.75 -0.96
CA ASP A 190 -19.38 7.85 -1.78
C ASP A 190 -19.10 6.52 -2.50
N ILE A 191 -18.55 6.66 -3.70
CA ILE A 191 -18.20 5.56 -4.59
C ILE A 191 -16.71 5.64 -4.86
N ALA A 192 -15.96 4.58 -4.53
CA ALA A 192 -14.52 4.53 -4.76
C ALA A 192 -14.14 3.59 -5.90
N LEU A 193 -13.05 3.90 -6.62
CA LEU A 193 -12.44 2.97 -7.54
C LEU A 193 -11.50 2.01 -6.80
N GLY A 194 -11.80 0.72 -6.88
CA GLY A 194 -10.96 -0.37 -6.38
C GLY A 194 -9.91 -0.81 -7.38
N ALA A 195 -9.02 0.08 -7.79
CA ALA A 195 -7.92 -0.20 -8.72
C ALA A 195 -6.64 -0.64 -8.02
N LEU A 196 -6.42 -0.21 -6.77
CA LEU A 196 -5.30 -0.70 -5.96
C LEU A 196 -5.49 -2.19 -5.63
N PRO A 197 -4.39 -2.98 -5.65
CA PRO A 197 -4.47 -4.40 -5.32
C PRO A 197 -5.06 -4.65 -3.93
N LEU A 198 -6.14 -5.44 -3.85
CA LEU A 198 -6.77 -5.81 -2.58
C LEU A 198 -5.93 -6.79 -1.75
N PHE A 199 -4.99 -7.50 -2.38
CA PHE A 199 -3.99 -8.31 -1.66
C PHE A 199 -2.90 -7.46 -0.99
N HIS A 200 -2.88 -6.14 -1.21
CA HIS A 200 -1.97 -5.19 -0.56
C HIS A 200 -2.74 -4.37 0.48
N VAL A 201 -2.09 -4.08 1.61
CA VAL A 201 -2.72 -3.39 2.75
C VAL A 201 -3.36 -2.05 2.37
N PHE A 202 -2.79 -1.29 1.42
CA PHE A 202 -3.33 -0.01 0.97
C PHE A 202 -4.70 -0.20 0.29
N GLY A 203 -4.79 -1.06 -0.73
CA GLY A 203 -6.05 -1.36 -1.40
C GLY A 203 -7.08 -1.99 -0.45
N GLN A 204 -6.62 -2.93 0.40
CA GLN A 204 -7.49 -3.64 1.32
C GLN A 204 -8.06 -2.73 2.42
N THR A 205 -7.22 -1.92 3.08
CA THR A 205 -7.68 -1.08 4.20
C THR A 205 -8.25 0.24 3.71
N VAL A 206 -7.52 1.02 2.92
CA VAL A 206 -7.93 2.38 2.56
C VAL A 206 -9.02 2.38 1.50
N SER A 207 -8.93 1.52 0.46
CA SER A 207 -9.97 1.48 -0.57
C SER A 207 -11.18 0.63 -0.15
N MET A 208 -11.00 -0.61 0.33
CA MET A 208 -12.12 -1.50 0.61
C MET A 208 -12.69 -1.31 2.02
N ASN A 209 -11.88 -1.57 3.06
CA ASN A 209 -12.41 -1.60 4.43
C ASN A 209 -12.90 -0.22 4.90
N SER A 210 -12.24 0.88 4.52
CA SER A 210 -12.65 2.23 4.90
C SER A 210 -13.99 2.62 4.27
N HIS A 211 -14.22 2.30 2.99
CA HIS A 211 -15.50 2.56 2.33
C HIS A 211 -16.65 1.75 2.94
N TRP A 212 -16.40 0.47 3.19
CA TRP A 212 -17.44 -0.40 3.77
C TRP A 212 -17.68 -0.13 5.26
N ARG A 213 -16.75 0.53 5.95
CA ARG A 213 -16.95 0.98 7.33
C ARG A 213 -18.19 1.89 7.49
N VAL A 214 -18.50 2.68 6.48
CA VAL A 214 -19.70 3.53 6.40
C VAL A 214 -20.81 2.99 5.48
N GLY A 215 -20.54 1.93 4.74
CA GLY A 215 -21.46 1.35 3.77
C GLY A 215 -21.46 2.07 2.42
N GLY A 216 -20.32 2.60 1.99
CA GLY A 216 -20.09 3.14 0.64
C GLY A 216 -19.89 2.04 -0.41
N THR A 217 -19.84 2.40 -1.67
CA THR A 217 -19.73 1.47 -2.81
C THR A 217 -18.29 1.39 -3.32
N LEU A 218 -17.84 0.19 -3.69
CA LEU A 218 -16.56 -0.04 -4.35
C LEU A 218 -16.78 -0.51 -5.79
N VAL A 219 -16.17 0.18 -6.76
CA VAL A 219 -16.15 -0.24 -8.17
C VAL A 219 -14.82 -0.96 -8.42
N LEU A 220 -14.85 -2.25 -8.73
CA LEU A 220 -13.65 -3.03 -8.90
C LEU A 220 -13.07 -2.88 -10.31
N MET A 221 -11.76 -2.77 -10.36
CA MET A 221 -10.97 -2.83 -11.57
C MET A 221 -9.89 -3.92 -11.38
N PRO A 222 -9.99 -5.07 -12.04
CA PRO A 222 -9.07 -6.21 -11.85
C PRO A 222 -7.63 -5.89 -12.24
N ARG A 223 -7.44 -5.06 -13.25
CA ARG A 223 -6.15 -4.55 -13.72
C ARG A 223 -6.28 -3.08 -14.07
N PHE A 224 -5.40 -2.26 -13.53
CA PHE A 224 -5.40 -0.83 -13.83
C PHE A 224 -5.01 -0.59 -15.30
N ASP A 225 -5.87 0.16 -15.98
CA ASP A 225 -5.65 0.78 -17.28
C ASP A 225 -6.21 2.20 -17.19
N ALA A 226 -5.40 3.20 -17.48
CA ALA A 226 -5.75 4.59 -17.20
C ALA A 226 -6.95 5.09 -18.04
N ALA A 227 -7.01 4.74 -19.32
CA ALA A 227 -8.12 5.16 -20.20
C ALA A 227 -9.44 4.49 -19.80
N ALA A 228 -9.39 3.18 -19.49
CA ALA A 228 -10.52 2.44 -18.95
C ALA A 228 -10.94 2.98 -17.56
N ALA A 229 -9.97 3.35 -16.71
CA ALA A 229 -10.24 3.89 -15.39
C ALA A 229 -10.99 5.24 -15.45
N VAL A 230 -10.56 6.18 -16.29
CA VAL A 230 -11.25 7.47 -16.49
C VAL A 230 -12.68 7.22 -16.97
N SER A 231 -12.88 6.35 -17.96
CA SER A 231 -14.19 6.03 -18.51
C SER A 231 -15.10 5.34 -17.47
N LEU A 232 -14.55 4.38 -16.70
CA LEU A 232 -15.28 3.66 -15.67
C LEU A 232 -15.67 4.58 -14.51
N MET A 233 -14.76 5.43 -14.06
CA MET A 233 -15.03 6.39 -12.99
C MET A 233 -16.15 7.36 -13.39
N ALA A 234 -16.16 7.86 -14.64
CA ALA A 234 -17.23 8.72 -15.12
C ALA A 234 -18.57 7.99 -15.24
N ALA A 235 -18.56 6.75 -15.79
CA ALA A 235 -19.78 5.95 -15.96
C ALA A 235 -20.43 5.54 -14.64
N GLU A 236 -19.66 5.12 -13.66
CA GLU A 236 -20.12 4.65 -12.36
C GLU A 236 -20.19 5.76 -11.29
N ARG A 237 -19.95 7.02 -11.69
CA ARG A 237 -19.97 8.20 -10.79
C ARG A 237 -19.03 8.04 -9.59
N VAL A 238 -17.87 7.45 -9.82
CA VAL A 238 -16.83 7.35 -8.80
C VAL A 238 -16.40 8.76 -8.40
N ASN A 239 -16.41 9.03 -7.11
CA ASN A 239 -16.01 10.32 -6.55
C ASN A 239 -14.80 10.26 -5.63
N LEU A 240 -14.28 9.06 -5.35
CA LEU A 240 -13.06 8.85 -4.55
C LEU A 240 -12.07 7.96 -5.31
N PHE A 241 -10.82 8.42 -5.39
CA PHE A 241 -9.74 7.67 -6.04
C PHE A 241 -8.54 7.51 -5.11
N HIS A 242 -8.09 6.26 -4.94
CA HIS A 242 -6.87 5.93 -4.23
C HIS A 242 -5.87 5.34 -5.22
N GLY A 243 -4.67 5.91 -5.26
CA GLY A 243 -3.65 5.49 -6.22
C GLY A 243 -2.22 5.66 -5.71
N VAL A 244 -1.29 5.19 -6.52
CA VAL A 244 0.14 5.45 -6.38
C VAL A 244 0.58 6.48 -7.43
N PRO A 245 1.72 7.19 -7.25
CA PRO A 245 2.13 8.28 -8.16
C PRO A 245 2.10 7.96 -9.64
N THR A 246 2.49 6.74 -10.03
CA THR A 246 2.46 6.31 -11.44
C THR A 246 1.05 6.26 -12.02
N MET A 247 0.04 5.93 -11.21
CA MET A 247 -1.36 5.93 -11.65
C MET A 247 -1.86 7.35 -11.90
N TYR A 248 -1.46 8.32 -11.07
CA TYR A 248 -1.79 9.74 -11.25
C TYR A 248 -1.24 10.29 -12.57
N LEU A 249 0.04 10.01 -12.87
CA LEU A 249 0.65 10.36 -14.15
C LEU A 249 -0.14 9.80 -15.34
N SER A 250 -0.43 8.51 -15.33
CA SER A 250 -1.16 7.85 -16.41
C SER A 250 -2.60 8.37 -16.56
N LEU A 251 -3.26 8.76 -15.46
CA LEU A 251 -4.60 9.36 -15.51
C LEU A 251 -4.58 10.76 -16.12
N ILE A 252 -3.56 11.59 -15.83
CA ILE A 252 -3.37 12.90 -16.47
C ILE A 252 -3.25 12.74 -17.99
N GLU A 253 -2.41 11.80 -18.45
CA GLU A 253 -2.24 11.52 -19.87
C GLU A 253 -3.56 11.05 -20.52
N ALA A 254 -4.27 10.12 -19.87
CA ALA A 254 -5.54 9.58 -20.36
C ALA A 254 -6.66 10.63 -20.42
N ALA A 255 -6.66 11.60 -19.51
CA ALA A 255 -7.68 12.66 -19.45
C ALA A 255 -7.77 13.47 -20.73
N GLY A 256 -6.63 13.72 -21.43
CA GLY A 256 -6.56 14.49 -22.65
C GLY A 256 -7.36 13.91 -23.83
N SER A 257 -7.65 12.61 -23.81
CA SER A 257 -8.41 11.90 -24.86
C SER A 257 -9.76 11.36 -24.38
N ALA A 258 -10.09 11.55 -23.11
CA ALA A 258 -11.33 11.03 -22.51
C ALA A 258 -12.56 11.84 -22.98
N PRO A 259 -13.68 11.18 -23.31
CA PRO A 259 -14.92 11.86 -23.72
C PRO A 259 -15.60 12.62 -22.56
N ALA A 260 -15.36 12.18 -21.32
CA ALA A 260 -15.82 12.83 -20.10
C ALA A 260 -14.87 12.51 -18.95
N LEU A 261 -14.66 13.46 -18.05
CA LEU A 261 -13.90 13.26 -16.83
C LEU A 261 -14.85 12.91 -15.66
N PRO A 262 -14.39 12.10 -14.68
CA PRO A 262 -15.16 11.85 -13.46
C PRO A 262 -15.24 13.10 -12.59
N GLU A 263 -16.33 13.24 -11.84
CA GLU A 263 -16.50 14.28 -10.81
C GLU A 263 -15.91 13.78 -9.48
N LEU A 264 -14.60 13.91 -9.33
CA LEU A 264 -13.90 13.46 -8.13
C LEU A 264 -14.08 14.48 -6.99
N LYS A 265 -14.39 13.97 -5.79
CA LYS A 265 -14.47 14.73 -4.54
C LYS A 265 -13.10 14.83 -3.89
N LEU A 266 -12.38 13.71 -3.89
CA LEU A 266 -11.12 13.54 -3.18
C LEU A 266 -10.30 12.42 -3.78
N CYS A 267 -8.99 12.61 -3.80
CA CYS A 267 -8.02 11.58 -4.18
C CYS A 267 -6.99 11.38 -3.07
N VAL A 268 -6.48 10.16 -2.91
CA VAL A 268 -5.42 9.85 -1.94
C VAL A 268 -4.25 9.17 -2.64
N SER A 269 -3.09 9.79 -2.57
CA SER A 269 -1.84 9.21 -3.05
C SER A 269 -1.04 8.62 -1.90
N GLY A 270 -0.53 7.42 -2.07
CA GLY A 270 0.30 6.77 -1.06
C GLY A 270 1.26 5.75 -1.65
N GLY A 271 2.11 5.21 -0.77
CA GLY A 271 3.03 4.15 -1.14
C GLY A 271 4.36 4.63 -1.72
N ALA A 272 4.44 5.82 -2.29
CA ALA A 272 5.66 6.52 -2.70
C ALA A 272 5.39 8.04 -2.67
N ALA A 273 6.44 8.85 -2.66
CA ALA A 273 6.30 10.30 -2.72
C ALA A 273 5.69 10.73 -4.06
N LEU A 274 4.67 11.59 -4.01
CA LEU A 274 4.06 12.17 -5.21
C LEU A 274 4.83 13.45 -5.57
N PRO A 275 5.43 13.55 -6.77
CA PRO A 275 6.05 14.80 -7.19
C PRO A 275 5.04 15.95 -7.18
N VAL A 276 5.42 17.08 -6.58
CA VAL A 276 4.53 18.26 -6.44
C VAL A 276 3.95 18.69 -7.79
N ALA A 277 4.76 18.67 -8.85
CA ALA A 277 4.30 19.01 -10.19
C ALA A 277 3.20 18.08 -10.72
N VAL A 278 3.26 16.78 -10.36
CA VAL A 278 2.23 15.79 -10.72
C VAL A 278 0.95 16.04 -9.93
N LEU A 279 1.08 16.33 -8.64
CA LEU A 279 -0.05 16.68 -7.78
C LEU A 279 -0.80 17.90 -8.34
N GLU A 280 -0.08 19.00 -8.60
CA GLU A 280 -0.64 20.26 -9.12
C GLU A 280 -1.30 20.06 -10.50
N GLU A 281 -0.68 19.25 -11.38
CA GLU A 281 -1.25 18.93 -12.70
C GLU A 281 -2.53 18.11 -12.58
N PHE A 282 -2.54 17.11 -11.70
CA PHE A 282 -3.72 16.28 -11.48
C PHE A 282 -4.88 17.10 -10.92
N GLU A 283 -4.64 17.93 -9.89
CA GLU A 283 -5.66 18.80 -9.31
C GLU A 283 -6.25 19.78 -10.34
N ARG A 284 -5.40 20.31 -11.23
CA ARG A 284 -5.84 21.20 -12.33
C ARG A 284 -6.68 20.44 -13.35
N THR A 285 -6.30 19.20 -13.67
CA THR A 285 -6.98 18.38 -14.71
C THR A 285 -8.31 17.84 -14.23
N PHE A 286 -8.36 17.31 -13.00
CA PHE A 286 -9.54 16.63 -12.46
C PHE A 286 -10.37 17.48 -11.49
N HIS A 287 -9.90 18.68 -11.14
CA HIS A 287 -10.55 19.62 -10.21
C HIS A 287 -10.84 19.01 -8.83
N ALA A 288 -9.99 18.11 -8.37
CA ALA A 288 -10.13 17.39 -7.11
C ALA A 288 -8.82 17.43 -6.31
N PRO A 289 -8.89 17.64 -4.98
CA PRO A 289 -7.71 17.65 -4.13
C PRO A 289 -7.06 16.26 -4.03
N VAL A 290 -5.72 16.23 -3.99
CA VAL A 290 -4.95 15.02 -3.74
C VAL A 290 -4.30 15.09 -2.36
N LEU A 291 -4.69 14.17 -1.48
CA LEU A 291 -4.07 14.01 -0.16
C LEU A 291 -2.94 12.99 -0.25
N GLU A 292 -1.74 13.40 0.15
CA GLU A 292 -0.65 12.43 0.31
C GLU A 292 -0.75 11.75 1.68
N GLY A 293 -0.65 10.42 1.68
CA GLY A 293 -0.63 9.59 2.87
C GLY A 293 0.65 8.77 2.98
N TYR A 294 1.08 8.55 4.22
CA TYR A 294 2.27 7.79 4.58
C TYR A 294 1.92 6.61 5.49
N GLY A 295 2.61 5.52 5.23
CA GLY A 295 2.56 4.35 6.08
C GLY A 295 3.16 3.10 5.43
N LEU A 296 3.15 2.02 6.18
CA LEU A 296 3.75 0.74 5.85
C LEU A 296 2.75 -0.39 6.13
N SER A 297 3.02 -1.60 5.67
CA SER A 297 2.20 -2.76 6.05
C SER A 297 2.15 -2.90 7.58
N GLU A 298 3.27 -2.63 8.24
CA GLU A 298 3.44 -2.66 9.69
C GLU A 298 2.64 -1.58 10.43
N THR A 299 2.06 -0.59 9.71
CA THR A 299 1.19 0.46 10.28
C THR A 299 -0.26 0.42 9.76
N SER A 300 -0.72 -0.64 9.13
CA SER A 300 -2.12 -1.07 8.83
C SER A 300 -2.94 -0.29 7.78
N PRO A 301 -2.50 0.52 6.84
CA PRO A 301 -1.16 1.03 6.61
C PRO A 301 -0.91 2.44 7.16
N THR A 302 -1.95 3.24 7.49
CA THR A 302 -1.85 4.70 7.61
C THR A 302 -1.25 5.14 8.93
N ALA A 303 -0.16 5.90 8.87
CA ALA A 303 0.46 6.57 10.01
C ALA A 303 0.22 8.08 9.98
N ALA A 304 0.36 8.71 8.82
CA ALA A 304 0.11 10.14 8.62
C ALA A 304 -0.59 10.38 7.27
N VAL A 305 -1.33 11.45 7.15
CA VAL A 305 -1.97 11.88 5.91
C VAL A 305 -2.24 13.39 5.94
N ASN A 306 -2.20 14.04 4.78
CA ASN A 306 -2.70 15.40 4.63
C ASN A 306 -4.22 15.39 4.89
N GLN A 307 -4.64 15.94 6.02
CA GLN A 307 -6.04 15.96 6.44
C GLN A 307 -6.63 17.34 6.17
N PRO A 308 -7.82 17.44 5.52
CA PRO A 308 -8.43 18.74 5.19
C PRO A 308 -8.59 19.65 6.39
N CYS A 309 -8.88 19.12 7.58
CA CYS A 309 -9.07 19.90 8.81
C CYS A 309 -7.81 20.64 9.28
N PHE A 310 -6.60 20.19 8.93
CA PHE A 310 -5.33 20.86 9.23
C PHE A 310 -4.79 21.67 8.04
N GLY A 311 -5.47 21.62 6.90
CA GLY A 311 -4.95 22.12 5.62
C GLY A 311 -3.89 21.19 5.01
N THR A 312 -3.86 21.16 3.70
CA THR A 312 -2.93 20.31 2.92
C THR A 312 -1.69 21.10 2.50
N GLU A 313 -0.55 20.43 2.42
CA GLU A 313 0.70 20.97 1.90
C GLU A 313 1.40 19.96 1.02
N ALA A 314 1.52 20.26 -0.27
CA ALA A 314 2.18 19.40 -1.25
C ALA A 314 3.64 19.09 -0.85
N GLY A 315 4.06 17.84 -1.08
CA GLY A 315 5.39 17.36 -0.70
C GLY A 315 5.55 17.09 0.80
N THR A 316 4.45 17.06 1.56
CA THR A 316 4.38 16.54 2.92
C THR A 316 3.37 15.41 3.00
N VAL A 317 3.48 14.58 4.03
CA VAL A 317 2.49 13.54 4.31
C VAL A 317 1.51 13.96 5.43
N GLY A 318 1.44 15.25 5.70
CA GLY A 318 0.51 15.83 6.65
C GLY A 318 0.78 15.46 8.11
N HIS A 319 -0.28 15.21 8.86
CA HIS A 319 -0.24 14.96 10.29
C HIS A 319 -0.51 13.50 10.63
N ALA A 320 -0.01 13.06 11.77
CA ALA A 320 -0.38 11.77 12.34
C ALA A 320 -1.90 11.60 12.37
N VAL A 321 -2.39 10.40 12.04
CA VAL A 321 -3.83 10.13 12.13
C VAL A 321 -4.25 9.97 13.59
N TRP A 322 -5.55 10.10 13.86
CA TRP A 322 -6.10 10.01 15.20
C TRP A 322 -5.62 8.76 15.96
N GLY A 323 -5.13 8.98 17.21
CA GLY A 323 -4.66 7.89 18.08
C GLY A 323 -3.31 7.28 17.67
N VAL A 324 -2.56 7.97 16.81
CA VAL A 324 -1.21 7.60 16.39
C VAL A 324 -0.25 8.74 16.68
N ASP A 325 0.91 8.41 17.23
CA ASP A 325 2.03 9.33 17.38
C ASP A 325 3.04 9.06 16.25
N VAL A 326 3.49 10.12 15.59
CA VAL A 326 4.59 10.09 14.60
C VAL A 326 5.64 11.10 15.02
N GLU A 327 6.84 10.60 15.31
CA GLU A 327 7.96 11.39 15.80
C GLU A 327 9.23 11.13 14.99
N ILE A 328 10.25 11.94 15.24
CA ILE A 328 11.55 11.81 14.58
C ILE A 328 12.58 11.40 15.64
N ALA A 329 13.30 10.32 15.43
CA ALA A 329 14.30 9.77 16.33
C ALA A 329 15.69 9.74 15.71
N ASP A 330 16.73 9.72 16.54
CA ASP A 330 18.10 9.56 16.08
C ASP A 330 18.31 8.16 15.47
N PRO A 331 18.62 8.05 14.16
CA PRO A 331 18.81 6.76 13.50
C PRO A 331 20.11 6.04 13.94
N ALA A 332 21.06 6.73 14.56
CA ALA A 332 22.31 6.14 15.04
C ALA A 332 22.14 5.35 16.34
N ILE A 333 21.08 5.64 17.10
CA ILE A 333 20.77 4.97 18.36
C ILE A 333 19.74 3.87 18.09
N THR A 334 20.14 2.60 18.23
CA THR A 334 19.30 1.46 17.84
C THR A 334 18.68 0.69 19.00
N ASP A 335 19.19 0.87 20.20
CA ASP A 335 18.80 0.14 21.41
C ASP A 335 17.71 0.84 22.25
N ARG A 336 17.46 2.12 21.98
CA ARG A 336 16.39 2.92 22.58
C ARG A 336 15.90 3.97 21.57
N ILE A 337 14.78 4.61 21.89
CA ILE A 337 14.28 5.75 21.09
C ILE A 337 14.73 7.05 21.75
N GLU A 338 15.50 7.86 21.00
CA GLU A 338 15.90 9.20 21.39
C GLU A 338 15.33 10.19 20.36
N LEU A 339 14.31 10.93 20.78
CA LEU A 339 13.60 11.87 19.90
C LEU A 339 14.46 13.09 19.62
N LEU A 340 14.46 13.53 18.36
CA LEU A 340 15.16 14.71 17.89
C LEU A 340 14.31 15.98 18.04
N PRO A 341 14.94 17.16 18.12
CA PRO A 341 14.25 18.44 18.07
C PRO A 341 13.42 18.61 16.79
N VAL A 342 12.39 19.45 16.87
CA VAL A 342 11.56 19.84 15.73
C VAL A 342 12.42 20.44 14.62
N GLY A 343 12.22 19.98 13.40
CA GLY A 343 12.96 20.43 12.21
C GLY A 343 14.20 19.60 11.87
N ASP A 344 14.71 18.81 12.81
CA ASP A 344 15.86 17.93 12.55
C ASP A 344 15.45 16.73 11.68
N VAL A 345 16.40 16.25 10.85
CA VAL A 345 16.23 15.06 10.03
C VAL A 345 16.64 13.82 10.83
N GLY A 346 15.74 12.86 10.95
CA GLY A 346 16.01 11.58 11.60
C GLY A 346 15.06 10.49 11.14
N GLU A 347 15.09 9.34 11.81
CA GLU A 347 14.20 8.23 11.50
C GLU A 347 12.78 8.53 11.98
N VAL A 348 11.81 8.34 11.08
CA VAL A 348 10.39 8.39 11.42
C VAL A 348 10.06 7.18 12.30
N VAL A 349 9.51 7.44 13.48
CA VAL A 349 9.05 6.40 14.41
C VAL A 349 7.56 6.55 14.68
N VAL A 350 6.85 5.44 14.76
CA VAL A 350 5.38 5.41 14.86
C VAL A 350 4.95 4.61 16.09
N ARG A 351 3.98 5.14 16.82
CA ARG A 351 3.34 4.46 17.95
C ARG A 351 1.84 4.68 17.90
N GLY A 352 1.05 3.62 18.10
CA GLY A 352 -0.41 3.75 18.13
C GLY A 352 -1.15 2.45 17.85
N HIS A 353 -2.46 2.57 17.72
CA HIS A 353 -3.36 1.45 17.42
C HIS A 353 -3.11 0.77 16.07
N ASN A 354 -2.39 1.44 15.18
CA ASN A 354 -2.09 0.97 13.81
C ASN A 354 -0.84 0.09 13.72
N VAL A 355 0.02 0.10 14.75
CA VAL A 355 1.28 -0.65 14.74
C VAL A 355 1.02 -2.14 14.92
N PHE A 356 1.61 -2.95 14.07
CA PHE A 356 1.48 -4.41 13.99
C PHE A 356 1.90 -5.12 15.28
N SER A 357 1.45 -6.36 15.45
CA SER A 357 1.81 -7.18 16.63
C SER A 357 3.23 -7.73 16.56
N GLY A 358 3.81 -7.82 15.37
CA GLY A 358 5.16 -8.32 15.12
C GLY A 358 5.25 -9.11 13.82
N TYR A 359 6.45 -9.66 13.56
CA TYR A 359 6.69 -10.52 12.41
C TYR A 359 6.48 -11.99 12.78
N THR A 360 5.69 -12.71 11.98
CA THR A 360 5.39 -14.14 12.16
C THR A 360 6.67 -14.95 12.42
N GLY A 361 6.71 -15.64 13.58
CA GLY A 361 7.83 -16.52 13.93
C GLY A 361 9.20 -15.85 14.05
N ARG A 362 9.29 -14.51 14.12
CA ARG A 362 10.54 -13.77 14.12
C ARG A 362 10.65 -12.76 15.27
N PRO A 363 10.76 -13.25 16.51
CA PRO A 363 10.78 -12.38 17.71
C PRO A 363 11.96 -11.41 17.72
N GLU A 364 13.13 -11.80 17.22
CA GLU A 364 14.32 -10.93 17.13
C GLU A 364 14.12 -9.78 16.14
N ALA A 365 13.55 -10.08 14.97
CA ALA A 365 13.22 -9.04 13.98
C ALA A 365 12.13 -8.10 14.49
N THR A 366 11.18 -8.60 15.27
CA THR A 366 10.15 -7.79 15.91
C THR A 366 10.75 -6.88 16.97
N ALA A 367 11.62 -7.40 17.84
CA ALA A 367 12.31 -6.61 18.86
C ALA A 367 13.22 -5.53 18.28
N ALA A 368 13.86 -5.80 17.13
CA ALA A 368 14.65 -4.80 16.42
C ALA A 368 13.79 -3.71 15.73
N ALA A 369 12.57 -4.05 15.33
CA ALA A 369 11.66 -3.12 14.67
C ALA A 369 10.83 -2.30 15.65
N VAL A 370 10.50 -2.84 16.83
CA VAL A 370 9.69 -2.16 17.86
C VAL A 370 10.53 -1.99 19.13
N VAL A 371 10.97 -0.74 19.35
CA VAL A 371 11.84 -0.36 20.46
C VAL A 371 11.10 0.67 21.32
N ASP A 372 11.06 0.48 22.63
CA ASP A 372 10.37 1.35 23.60
C ASP A 372 8.89 1.62 23.24
N GLY A 373 8.22 0.66 22.57
CA GLY A 373 6.85 0.79 22.11
C GLY A 373 6.68 1.61 20.81
N TRP A 374 7.78 2.01 20.18
CA TRP A 374 7.80 2.68 18.89
C TRP A 374 8.25 1.74 17.77
N PHE A 375 7.52 1.76 16.66
CA PHE A 375 7.93 1.09 15.44
C PHE A 375 8.92 1.96 14.66
N ARG A 376 10.09 1.43 14.37
CA ARG A 376 11.15 2.04 13.56
C ARG A 376 10.87 1.75 12.08
N THR A 377 10.57 2.79 11.32
CA THR A 377 10.11 2.63 9.94
C THR A 377 11.22 2.38 8.93
N GLY A 378 12.45 2.78 9.26
CA GLY A 378 13.57 2.82 8.32
C GLY A 378 13.45 3.95 7.28
N ASP A 379 12.49 4.83 7.43
CA ASP A 379 12.32 6.02 6.59
C ASP A 379 12.84 7.25 7.34
N LEU A 380 13.52 8.16 6.63
CA LEU A 380 13.97 9.45 7.16
C LEU A 380 12.92 10.52 6.92
N GLY A 381 12.75 11.39 7.89
CA GLY A 381 11.80 12.50 7.80
C GLY A 381 12.14 13.66 8.70
N THR A 382 11.31 14.69 8.63
CA THR A 382 11.28 15.83 9.55
C THR A 382 9.87 16.05 10.05
N ARG A 383 9.72 16.69 11.22
CA ARG A 383 8.45 17.15 11.74
C ARG A 383 8.57 18.63 12.08
N ASP A 384 7.61 19.44 11.66
CA ASP A 384 7.58 20.88 11.97
C ASP A 384 6.88 21.16 13.31
N GLU A 385 6.82 22.46 13.69
CA GLU A 385 6.19 22.92 14.93
C GLU A 385 4.69 22.65 14.99
N THR A 386 4.03 22.48 13.85
CA THR A 386 2.60 22.16 13.77
C THR A 386 2.32 20.66 13.90
N GLY A 387 3.37 19.82 13.88
CA GLY A 387 3.28 18.37 13.86
C GLY A 387 3.18 17.76 12.46
N ARG A 388 3.35 18.56 11.42
CA ARG A 388 3.33 18.08 10.03
C ARG A 388 4.61 17.32 9.69
N VAL A 389 4.45 16.17 9.06
CA VAL A 389 5.55 15.27 8.73
C VAL A 389 5.90 15.38 7.24
N ARG A 390 7.18 15.41 6.96
CA ARG A 390 7.76 15.30 5.61
C ARG A 390 8.68 14.10 5.55
N ILE A 391 8.44 13.21 4.61
CA ILE A 391 9.37 12.11 4.33
C ILE A 391 10.49 12.62 3.42
N VAL A 392 11.71 12.37 3.83
CA VAL A 392 12.92 12.81 3.11
C VAL A 392 13.41 11.69 2.20
N ASP A 393 13.62 10.49 2.74
CA ASP A 393 14.05 9.31 1.98
C ASP A 393 13.99 8.05 2.86
N ARG A 394 14.51 6.94 2.33
CA ARG A 394 14.75 5.72 3.11
C ARG A 394 16.20 5.63 3.58
N ILE A 395 16.43 5.22 4.83
CA ILE A 395 17.79 5.04 5.38
C ILE A 395 18.64 4.19 4.44
N LYS A 396 18.10 3.07 3.92
CA LYS A 396 18.80 2.13 3.02
C LYS A 396 18.97 2.63 1.58
N GLU A 397 18.28 3.70 1.18
CA GLU A 397 18.37 4.27 -0.17
C GLU A 397 19.19 5.53 -0.21
N MET A 398 19.49 6.12 0.95
CA MET A 398 20.38 7.25 1.11
C MET A 398 21.76 6.90 0.52
N ILE A 399 22.29 7.79 -0.31
CA ILE A 399 23.59 7.64 -0.96
C ILE A 399 24.65 8.32 -0.10
N LEU A 400 25.68 7.57 0.29
CA LEU A 400 26.81 8.09 1.07
C LEU A 400 27.95 8.50 0.13
N ARG A 401 27.91 9.75 -0.34
CA ARG A 401 28.89 10.26 -1.29
C ARG A 401 29.91 11.18 -0.62
N GLY A 402 31.14 10.70 -0.49
CA GLY A 402 32.23 11.51 0.08
C GLY A 402 31.96 12.03 1.50
N GLY A 403 31.26 11.25 2.31
CA GLY A 403 30.85 11.60 3.67
C GLY A 403 29.58 12.46 3.76
N PHE A 404 28.96 12.80 2.63
CA PHE A 404 27.69 13.52 2.59
C PHE A 404 26.51 12.57 2.39
N ASN A 405 25.46 12.78 3.16
CA ASN A 405 24.18 12.14 2.94
C ASN A 405 23.47 12.81 1.75
N VAL A 406 23.20 12.03 0.71
CA VAL A 406 22.48 12.46 -0.47
C VAL A 406 21.18 11.67 -0.56
N TYR A 407 20.08 12.38 -0.70
CA TYR A 407 18.75 11.81 -0.72
C TYR A 407 18.24 11.71 -2.17
N PRO A 408 18.13 10.49 -2.73
CA PRO A 408 17.61 10.27 -4.09
C PRO A 408 16.31 11.00 -4.40
N THR A 409 15.35 10.98 -3.48
CA THR A 409 14.05 11.60 -3.66
C THR A 409 14.12 13.11 -3.93
N GLU A 410 15.07 13.84 -3.31
CA GLU A 410 15.29 15.26 -3.57
C GLU A 410 15.72 15.52 -5.01
N ILE A 411 16.60 14.68 -5.52
CA ILE A 411 17.13 14.80 -6.90
C ILE A 411 16.06 14.40 -7.91
N GLU A 412 15.32 13.34 -7.65
CA GLU A 412 14.18 12.90 -8.46
C GLU A 412 13.13 14.01 -8.59
N ALA A 413 12.75 14.62 -7.47
CA ALA A 413 11.81 15.74 -7.46
C ALA A 413 12.31 16.96 -8.25
N ALA A 414 13.62 17.23 -8.20
CA ALA A 414 14.22 18.31 -8.98
C ALA A 414 14.21 17.99 -10.49
N LEU A 415 14.57 16.77 -10.87
CA LEU A 415 14.65 16.31 -12.27
C LEU A 415 13.26 16.14 -12.92
N MET A 416 12.23 15.74 -12.16
CA MET A 416 10.85 15.67 -12.66
C MET A 416 10.26 17.01 -13.13
N ARG A 417 10.90 18.13 -12.81
CA ARG A 417 10.54 19.45 -13.36
C ARG A 417 11.11 19.73 -14.74
N HIS A 418 11.90 18.81 -15.28
CA HIS A 418 12.49 18.97 -16.62
C HIS A 418 11.45 18.57 -17.69
N PRO A 419 11.15 19.45 -18.69
CA PRO A 419 10.05 19.24 -19.62
C PRO A 419 10.22 18.04 -20.57
N ARG A 420 11.41 17.43 -20.60
CA ARG A 420 11.72 16.25 -21.44
C ARG A 420 12.08 15.01 -20.62
N ILE A 421 11.65 14.94 -19.37
CA ILE A 421 11.79 13.77 -18.51
C ILE A 421 10.39 13.28 -18.13
N ALA A 422 10.02 12.10 -18.63
CA ALA A 422 8.77 11.45 -18.27
C ALA A 422 8.85 10.79 -16.88
N GLN A 423 9.95 10.09 -16.61
CA GLN A 423 10.18 9.45 -15.32
C GLN A 423 11.68 9.45 -14.98
N VAL A 424 12.00 9.44 -13.69
CA VAL A 424 13.38 9.34 -13.21
C VAL A 424 13.45 8.54 -11.92
N ALA A 425 14.53 7.78 -11.78
CA ALA A 425 14.95 7.15 -10.52
C ALA A 425 16.41 7.46 -10.28
N VAL A 426 16.76 7.80 -9.05
CA VAL A 426 18.17 8.09 -8.65
C VAL A 426 18.66 6.97 -7.74
N ILE A 427 19.86 6.48 -8.04
CA ILE A 427 20.50 5.39 -7.31
C ILE A 427 21.95 5.74 -6.97
N GLY A 428 22.44 5.21 -5.85
CA GLY A 428 23.86 5.14 -5.53
C GLY A 428 24.48 3.91 -6.18
N VAL A 429 25.64 4.07 -6.75
CA VAL A 429 26.47 2.97 -7.26
C VAL A 429 27.85 3.04 -6.62
N PRO A 430 28.55 1.90 -6.38
CA PRO A 430 29.86 1.90 -5.78
C PRO A 430 30.85 2.79 -6.55
N ASP A 431 31.62 3.59 -5.83
CA ASP A 431 32.66 4.47 -6.37
C ASP A 431 33.94 4.38 -5.51
N PRO A 432 35.15 4.15 -6.10
CA PRO A 432 36.38 3.96 -5.35
C PRO A 432 36.87 5.21 -4.61
N HIS A 433 36.44 6.42 -5.03
CA HIS A 433 36.89 7.67 -4.42
C HIS A 433 35.87 8.21 -3.38
N TYR A 434 34.56 8.11 -3.71
CA TYR A 434 33.54 8.73 -2.92
C TYR A 434 32.71 7.74 -2.11
N GLY A 435 33.01 6.42 -2.17
CA GLY A 435 32.20 5.35 -1.61
C GLY A 435 31.03 5.01 -2.51
N GLU A 436 30.19 5.99 -2.79
CA GLU A 436 29.11 5.88 -3.78
C GLU A 436 29.10 7.09 -4.73
N GLU A 437 28.65 6.87 -5.97
CA GLU A 437 28.39 7.91 -6.95
C GLU A 437 26.91 7.93 -7.35
N ILE A 438 26.42 9.11 -7.69
CA ILE A 438 25.00 9.36 -7.98
C ILE A 438 24.72 9.12 -9.47
N VAL A 439 23.80 8.22 -9.78
CA VAL A 439 23.33 7.92 -11.13
C VAL A 439 21.83 8.22 -11.24
N ALA A 440 21.46 9.01 -12.24
CA ALA A 440 20.07 9.20 -12.62
C ALA A 440 19.69 8.23 -13.74
N VAL A 441 18.64 7.45 -13.55
CA VAL A 441 18.06 6.58 -14.58
C VAL A 441 16.80 7.25 -15.10
N VAL A 442 16.78 7.65 -16.36
CA VAL A 442 15.80 8.55 -16.95
C VAL A 442 15.00 7.85 -18.04
N VAL A 443 13.69 7.98 -17.99
CA VAL A 443 12.79 7.73 -19.12
C VAL A 443 12.55 9.08 -19.79
N PRO A 444 13.06 9.31 -21.00
CA PRO A 444 12.94 10.60 -21.67
C PRO A 444 11.55 10.77 -22.33
N GLU A 445 11.06 12.02 -22.35
CA GLU A 445 9.94 12.47 -23.16
C GLU A 445 10.49 13.32 -24.33
N GLY A 446 11.00 12.63 -25.36
CA GLY A 446 11.68 13.25 -26.49
C GLY A 446 13.21 13.27 -26.38
N ALA A 447 13.87 14.00 -27.26
CA ALA A 447 15.34 14.04 -27.29
C ALA A 447 15.91 14.88 -26.14
N VAL A 448 16.68 14.26 -25.27
CA VAL A 448 17.41 14.91 -24.17
C VAL A 448 18.78 14.25 -24.02
N THR A 449 19.80 15.02 -23.70
CA THR A 449 21.17 14.51 -23.51
C THR A 449 21.52 14.39 -22.05
N GLU A 450 22.55 13.57 -21.74
CA GLU A 450 23.09 13.44 -20.40
C GLU A 450 23.53 14.79 -19.83
N GLU A 451 24.25 15.59 -20.64
CA GLU A 451 24.74 16.92 -20.24
C GLU A 451 23.58 17.85 -19.86
N GLU A 452 22.50 17.86 -20.63
CA GLU A 452 21.30 18.66 -20.34
C GLU A 452 20.66 18.27 -19.02
N VAL A 453 20.53 16.97 -18.71
CA VAL A 453 19.98 16.47 -17.44
C VAL A 453 20.90 16.86 -16.27
N ILE A 454 22.21 16.66 -16.40
CA ILE A 454 23.19 17.02 -15.37
C ILE A 454 23.19 18.54 -15.12
N ASP A 455 23.20 19.34 -16.16
CA ASP A 455 23.22 20.81 -16.02
C ASP A 455 21.91 21.34 -15.45
N PHE A 456 20.78 20.73 -15.77
CA PHE A 456 19.49 21.04 -15.16
C PHE A 456 19.51 20.75 -13.65
N ALA A 457 20.09 19.60 -13.23
CA ALA A 457 20.24 19.24 -11.82
C ALA A 457 21.20 20.20 -11.08
N LYS A 458 22.35 20.54 -11.68
CA LYS A 458 23.35 21.48 -11.08
C LYS A 458 22.76 22.83 -10.69
N GLN A 459 21.74 23.29 -11.39
CA GLN A 459 21.10 24.56 -11.12
C GLN A 459 20.10 24.49 -9.95
N ARG A 460 19.73 23.27 -9.50
CA ARG A 460 18.61 23.06 -8.57
C ARG A 460 18.97 22.34 -7.30
N VAL A 461 20.10 21.62 -7.30
CA VAL A 461 20.61 20.92 -6.11
C VAL A 461 22.05 21.31 -5.81
N ALA A 462 22.48 21.08 -4.57
CA ALA A 462 23.84 21.39 -4.14
C ALA A 462 24.89 20.62 -4.96
N LYS A 463 26.13 21.18 -5.05
CA LYS A 463 27.21 20.62 -5.89
C LYS A 463 27.54 19.15 -5.60
N TYR A 464 27.35 18.67 -4.39
CA TYR A 464 27.62 17.29 -4.00
C TYR A 464 26.45 16.33 -4.33
N LYS A 465 25.25 16.86 -4.66
CA LYS A 465 24.02 16.09 -4.86
C LYS A 465 23.68 15.78 -6.32
N TYR A 466 24.14 16.58 -7.31
CA TYR A 466 23.72 16.34 -8.69
C TYR A 466 24.30 15.03 -9.25
N PRO A 467 23.58 14.29 -10.11
CA PRO A 467 24.06 13.05 -10.71
C PRO A 467 25.29 13.28 -11.57
N ARG A 468 26.22 12.34 -11.56
CA ARG A 468 27.45 12.36 -12.36
C ARG A 468 27.33 11.53 -13.62
N ARG A 469 26.34 10.69 -13.68
CA ARG A 469 26.02 9.81 -14.80
C ARG A 469 24.50 9.75 -14.99
N VAL A 470 24.06 9.71 -16.25
CA VAL A 470 22.67 9.52 -16.62
C VAL A 470 22.56 8.29 -17.51
N GLU A 471 21.66 7.40 -17.15
CA GLU A 471 21.32 6.23 -17.95
C GLU A 471 19.91 6.42 -18.52
N PHE A 472 19.78 6.25 -19.83
CA PHE A 472 18.48 6.33 -20.49
C PHE A 472 17.87 4.94 -20.66
N VAL A 473 16.59 4.82 -20.30
CA VAL A 473 15.81 3.60 -20.43
C VAL A 473 14.45 3.90 -21.07
N THR A 474 13.84 2.88 -21.64
CA THR A 474 12.49 3.00 -22.20
C THR A 474 11.41 2.96 -21.12
N GLU A 475 11.69 2.27 -20.01
CA GLU A 475 10.81 2.14 -18.85
C GLU A 475 11.63 1.88 -17.59
N LEU A 476 11.10 2.30 -16.44
CA LEU A 476 11.64 1.92 -15.13
C LEU A 476 11.08 0.56 -14.70
N PRO A 477 11.91 -0.31 -14.08
CA PRO A 477 11.41 -1.56 -13.53
C PRO A 477 10.47 -1.28 -12.37
N LEU A 478 9.23 -1.74 -12.47
CA LEU A 478 8.21 -1.58 -11.44
C LEU A 478 8.01 -2.86 -10.66
N GLY A 479 7.84 -2.73 -9.36
CA GLY A 479 7.35 -3.79 -8.51
C GLY A 479 5.85 -4.01 -8.68
N PRO A 480 5.34 -5.04 -8.03
CA PRO A 480 3.93 -5.42 -8.11
C PRO A 480 2.94 -4.37 -7.61
N THR A 481 3.41 -3.44 -6.80
CA THR A 481 2.64 -2.28 -6.30
C THR A 481 2.90 -1.01 -7.12
N HIS A 482 3.39 -1.16 -8.35
CA HIS A 482 3.78 -0.06 -9.25
C HIS A 482 4.86 0.89 -8.68
N LYS A 483 5.64 0.43 -7.69
CA LYS A 483 6.82 1.15 -7.18
C LYS A 483 8.06 0.82 -7.99
N VAL A 484 8.93 1.81 -8.21
CA VAL A 484 10.21 1.60 -8.88
C VAL A 484 11.11 0.67 -8.06
N LEU A 485 11.66 -0.35 -8.71
CA LEU A 485 12.58 -1.32 -8.12
C LEU A 485 14.02 -0.81 -8.22
N LYS A 486 14.41 0.13 -7.34
CA LYS A 486 15.78 0.70 -7.32
C LYS A 486 16.87 -0.37 -7.16
N ARG A 487 16.57 -1.48 -6.48
CA ARG A 487 17.50 -2.63 -6.38
C ARG A 487 17.86 -3.22 -7.75
N ALA A 488 16.86 -3.39 -8.62
CA ALA A 488 17.10 -3.89 -9.98
C ALA A 488 17.95 -2.90 -10.81
N LEU A 489 17.71 -1.60 -10.63
CA LEU A 489 18.51 -0.56 -11.26
C LEU A 489 19.96 -0.57 -10.76
N ARG A 490 20.19 -0.72 -9.45
CA ARG A 490 21.54 -0.86 -8.89
C ARG A 490 22.28 -2.09 -9.44
N GLN A 491 21.59 -3.22 -9.56
CA GLN A 491 22.17 -4.43 -10.17
C GLN A 491 22.53 -4.22 -11.64
N ARG A 492 21.69 -3.50 -12.39
CA ARG A 492 21.91 -3.26 -13.83
C ARG A 492 23.03 -2.23 -14.11
N PHE A 493 23.10 -1.17 -13.32
CA PHE A 493 23.96 -0.01 -13.58
C PHE A 493 25.11 0.15 -12.57
N GLY A 494 25.11 -0.63 -11.48
CA GLY A 494 26.11 -0.52 -10.41
C GLY A 494 27.48 -1.08 -10.74
N GLY A 495 27.65 -1.80 -11.85
CA GLY A 495 28.90 -2.47 -12.19
C GLY A 495 29.26 -3.59 -11.21
N THR A 496 29.92 -4.62 -11.66
CA THR A 496 30.65 -5.57 -10.79
C THR A 496 31.94 -4.88 -10.35
N VAL A 497 32.09 -4.64 -9.04
CA VAL A 497 33.40 -4.32 -8.44
C VAL A 497 34.23 -5.58 -8.41
#